data_28de6ace2a0ff24daaa432afa31d8771
#
_entry.id   28de6ace2a0ff24daaa432afa31d8771
#
_cell.length_a   1.000
_cell.length_b   1.000
_cell.length_c   1.000
_cell.angle_alpha   90.00
_cell.angle_beta   90.00
_cell.angle_gamma   90.00
#
_symmetry.space_group_name_H-M   'P 1'
#
loop_
_entity.id
_entity.type
_entity.pdbx_description
1 polymer ?
#
loop_
_entity_poly.entity_id
_entity_poly.type
_entity_poly.pdbx_seq_one_letter_code
_entity_poly.pdbx_strand_id
1 'polypeptide(L)'
;MRECMRQLVESRYFERAIITIIVINAIGLGLETWPAAMARFGTLIAALDRAAIAIFVVELAIKLFVYRLAFFRNGWNVFDFVIVAVALVPASQQFSVLRALRILRALRLISVVPSMRKVIVGLFSAIPSIGTVVVMLLLLFYISAVMATKLFGAAFPEWFGTLGASLYSLFQVMTLESWSMGIVRPVMEVYPAAWVFFVPFILVTSFIVLNLFIGVIVNAMSEAADEEAHDEREEILRELRALREEIAAMRNDRAKYG
;
A
#
# COMPACT_ATOMS: atom_id res chain seq x y z
N MET A 1 17.87 10.60 30.14
CA MET A 1 17.26 9.27 29.84
C MET A 1 16.51 9.28 28.51
N ARG A 2 15.56 10.21 28.29
CA ARG A 2 14.73 10.26 27.08
C ARG A 2 15.55 10.52 25.81
N GLU A 3 16.54 11.44 25.85
CA GLU A 3 17.42 11.76 24.72
C GLU A 3 18.32 10.56 24.33
N CYS A 4 18.83 9.84 25.33
CA CYS A 4 19.62 8.63 25.12
C CYS A 4 18.78 7.52 24.45
N MET A 5 17.52 7.34 24.88
CA MET A 5 16.59 6.38 24.24
C MET A 5 16.23 6.78 22.81
N ARG A 6 16.11 8.09 22.56
CA ARG A 6 15.88 8.62 21.21
C ARG A 6 17.06 8.32 20.29
N GLN A 7 18.28 8.61 20.72
CA GLN A 7 19.49 8.30 19.95
C GLN A 7 19.65 6.81 19.68
N LEU A 8 19.24 5.95 20.62
CA LEU A 8 19.24 4.50 20.43
C LEU A 8 18.28 4.10 19.31
N VAL A 9 17.01 4.56 19.36
CA VAL A 9 15.98 4.21 18.39
C VAL A 9 16.30 4.78 16.99
N GLU A 10 16.96 5.93 16.92
CA GLU A 10 17.35 6.58 15.65
C GLU A 10 18.72 6.06 15.12
N SER A 11 19.38 5.13 15.84
CA SER A 11 20.67 4.60 15.42
C SER A 11 20.54 3.59 14.28
N ARG A 12 21.45 3.66 13.30
CA ARG A 12 21.51 2.70 12.17
C ARG A 12 21.74 1.25 12.62
N TYR A 13 22.40 1.04 13.76
CA TYR A 13 22.60 -0.31 14.30
C TYR A 13 21.30 -0.91 14.84
N PHE A 14 20.53 -0.11 15.55
CA PHE A 14 19.22 -0.54 16.07
C PHE A 14 18.25 -0.85 14.92
N GLU A 15 18.18 0.01 13.90
CA GLU A 15 17.38 -0.20 12.71
C GLU A 15 17.74 -1.51 12.00
N ARG A 16 19.03 -1.77 11.77
CA ARG A 16 19.51 -3.02 11.16
C ARG A 16 19.18 -4.24 12.00
N ALA A 17 19.31 -4.15 13.32
CA ALA A 17 18.96 -5.25 14.23
C ALA A 17 17.45 -5.57 14.13
N ILE A 18 16.59 -4.56 14.12
CA ILE A 18 15.15 -4.74 13.97
C ILE A 18 14.81 -5.36 12.60
N ILE A 19 15.42 -4.88 11.50
CA ILE A 19 15.26 -5.48 10.15
C ILE A 19 15.62 -6.97 10.19
N THR A 20 16.77 -7.30 10.79
CA THR A 20 17.22 -8.69 10.87
C THR A 20 16.23 -9.57 11.64
N ILE A 21 15.69 -9.08 12.75
CA ILE A 21 14.69 -9.79 13.54
C ILE A 21 13.39 -9.98 12.75
N ILE A 22 12.94 -8.96 12.02
CA ILE A 22 11.75 -9.05 11.17
C ILE A 22 11.94 -10.12 10.08
N VAL A 23 13.10 -10.14 9.41
CA VAL A 23 13.41 -11.11 8.36
C VAL A 23 13.46 -12.53 8.92
N ILE A 24 14.16 -12.75 10.04
CA ILE A 24 14.22 -14.06 10.70
C ILE A 24 12.82 -14.52 11.11
N ASN A 25 12.01 -13.63 11.68
CA ASN A 25 10.64 -13.95 12.06
C ASN A 25 9.76 -14.26 10.85
N ALA A 26 9.90 -13.53 9.73
CA ALA A 26 9.17 -13.80 8.50
C ALA A 26 9.51 -15.18 7.92
N ILE A 27 10.81 -15.55 7.93
CA ILE A 27 11.25 -16.90 7.54
C ILE A 27 10.67 -17.96 8.48
N GLY A 28 10.66 -17.71 9.79
CA GLY A 28 10.07 -18.59 10.80
C GLY A 28 8.58 -18.87 10.52
N LEU A 29 7.81 -17.80 10.21
CA LEU A 29 6.40 -17.93 9.84
C LEU A 29 6.20 -18.76 8.56
N GLY A 30 7.09 -18.63 7.58
CA GLY A 30 7.07 -19.47 6.39
C GLY A 30 7.35 -20.94 6.74
N LEU A 31 8.30 -21.22 7.64
CA LEU A 31 8.62 -22.57 8.08
C LEU A 31 7.48 -23.22 8.91
N GLU A 32 6.65 -22.42 9.60
CA GLU A 32 5.46 -22.91 10.30
C GLU A 32 4.45 -23.60 9.36
N THR A 33 4.44 -23.25 8.08
CA THR A 33 3.56 -23.88 7.08
C THR A 33 4.05 -25.24 6.62
N TRP A 34 5.30 -25.61 6.94
CA TRP A 34 5.91 -26.87 6.51
C TRP A 34 5.91 -27.92 7.64
N PRO A 35 5.06 -28.98 7.55
CA PRO A 35 4.89 -29.96 8.63
C PRO A 35 6.19 -30.65 9.08
N ALA A 36 7.09 -30.98 8.13
CA ALA A 36 8.36 -31.63 8.46
C ALA A 36 9.31 -30.69 9.23
N ALA A 37 9.31 -29.39 8.94
CA ALA A 37 10.08 -28.41 9.70
C ALA A 37 9.52 -28.23 11.11
N MET A 38 8.20 -28.19 11.25
CA MET A 38 7.53 -28.09 12.53
C MET A 38 7.73 -29.33 13.42
N ALA A 39 7.74 -30.53 12.84
CA ALA A 39 8.04 -31.75 13.59
C ALA A 39 9.45 -31.75 14.19
N ARG A 40 10.42 -31.13 13.54
CA ARG A 40 11.82 -31.12 13.97
C ARG A 40 12.23 -29.87 14.77
N PHE A 41 11.70 -28.70 14.39
CA PHE A 41 12.15 -27.39 14.92
C PHE A 41 10.98 -26.56 15.50
N GLY A 42 9.79 -27.12 15.64
CA GLY A 42 8.60 -26.36 16.05
C GLY A 42 8.75 -25.59 17.36
N THR A 43 9.39 -26.18 18.36
CA THR A 43 9.65 -25.49 19.64
C THR A 43 10.59 -24.30 19.49
N LEU A 44 11.63 -24.41 18.63
CA LEU A 44 12.57 -23.35 18.35
C LEU A 44 11.89 -22.21 17.56
N ILE A 45 11.12 -22.56 16.53
CA ILE A 45 10.38 -21.58 15.71
C ILE A 45 9.40 -20.81 16.61
N ALA A 46 8.64 -21.48 17.44
CA ALA A 46 7.70 -20.84 18.36
C ALA A 46 8.40 -19.99 19.45
N ALA A 47 9.62 -20.35 19.86
CA ALA A 47 10.40 -19.57 20.79
C ALA A 47 10.93 -18.28 20.13
N LEU A 48 11.48 -18.39 18.91
CA LEU A 48 11.93 -17.25 18.11
C LEU A 48 10.79 -16.27 17.81
N ASP A 49 9.62 -16.79 17.49
CA ASP A 49 8.42 -15.99 17.25
C ASP A 49 8.04 -15.17 18.49
N ARG A 50 7.96 -15.81 19.65
CA ARG A 50 7.65 -15.12 20.92
C ARG A 50 8.70 -14.08 21.28
N ALA A 51 9.98 -14.39 21.07
CA ALA A 51 11.07 -13.47 21.31
C ALA A 51 10.99 -12.24 20.38
N ALA A 52 10.70 -12.45 19.10
CA ALA A 52 10.52 -11.37 18.13
C ALA A 52 9.35 -10.45 18.52
N ILE A 53 8.19 -11.01 18.90
CA ILE A 53 7.04 -10.22 19.37
C ILE A 53 7.41 -9.40 20.61
N ALA A 54 8.10 -10.00 21.59
CA ALA A 54 8.54 -9.29 22.80
C ALA A 54 9.45 -8.11 22.47
N ILE A 55 10.40 -8.31 21.56
CA ILE A 55 11.30 -7.23 21.09
C ILE A 55 10.50 -6.11 20.41
N PHE A 56 9.54 -6.46 19.56
CA PHE A 56 8.68 -5.47 18.87
C PHE A 56 7.82 -4.67 19.85
N VAL A 57 7.28 -5.32 20.88
CA VAL A 57 6.52 -4.62 21.92
C VAL A 57 7.42 -3.65 22.70
N VAL A 58 8.62 -4.08 23.06
CA VAL A 58 9.59 -3.22 23.77
C VAL A 58 10.01 -2.04 22.90
N GLU A 59 10.34 -2.27 21.63
CA GLU A 59 10.64 -1.21 20.65
C GLU A 59 9.51 -0.19 20.57
N LEU A 60 8.27 -0.68 20.43
CA LEU A 60 7.09 0.17 20.32
C LEU A 60 6.84 0.97 21.60
N ALA A 61 7.01 0.35 22.76
CA ALA A 61 6.90 1.01 24.06
C ALA A 61 7.94 2.13 24.20
N ILE A 62 9.19 1.88 23.78
CA ILE A 62 10.25 2.89 23.77
C ILE A 62 9.89 4.05 22.84
N LYS A 63 9.45 3.77 21.61
CA LYS A 63 9.01 4.79 20.65
C LYS A 63 7.83 5.61 21.21
N LEU A 64 6.86 4.96 21.83
CA LEU A 64 5.70 5.64 22.45
C LEU A 64 6.13 6.54 23.61
N PHE A 65 7.06 6.08 24.45
CA PHE A 65 7.62 6.86 25.56
C PHE A 65 8.41 8.09 25.06
N VAL A 66 9.22 7.91 23.99
CA VAL A 66 10.05 8.97 23.40
C VAL A 66 9.21 10.01 22.71
N TYR A 67 8.29 9.58 21.82
CA TYR A 67 7.54 10.48 20.94
C TYR A 67 6.19 10.92 21.53
N ARG A 68 5.64 10.23 22.55
CA ARG A 68 4.34 10.52 23.18
C ARG A 68 3.21 10.68 22.12
N LEU A 69 2.44 11.76 22.20
CA LEU A 69 1.37 12.04 21.23
C LEU A 69 1.87 12.28 19.80
N ALA A 70 3.10 12.75 19.64
CA ALA A 70 3.72 12.89 18.31
C ALA A 70 3.93 11.52 17.61
N PHE A 71 3.94 10.42 18.36
CA PHE A 71 3.97 9.05 17.82
C PHE A 71 2.81 8.81 16.82
N PHE A 72 1.61 9.22 17.17
CA PHE A 72 0.39 9.02 16.35
C PHE A 72 0.29 9.98 15.15
N ARG A 73 1.13 11.01 15.09
CA ARG A 73 1.22 11.91 13.94
C ARG A 73 2.04 11.31 12.78
N ASN A 74 2.84 10.31 13.06
CA ASN A 74 3.61 9.60 12.03
C ASN A 74 2.87 8.33 11.61
N GLY A 75 2.38 8.29 10.37
CA GLY A 75 1.62 7.16 9.83
C GLY A 75 2.37 5.82 9.90
N TRP A 76 3.70 5.81 9.77
CA TRP A 76 4.52 4.61 9.88
C TRP A 76 4.55 4.03 11.29
N ASN A 77 4.58 4.89 12.31
CA ASN A 77 4.50 4.45 13.70
C ASN A 77 3.11 3.86 14.02
N VAL A 78 2.05 4.48 13.49
CA VAL A 78 0.68 3.97 13.65
C VAL A 78 0.53 2.62 12.94
N PHE A 79 1.10 2.47 11.75
CA PHE A 79 1.13 1.20 11.01
C PHE A 79 1.81 0.10 11.82
N ASP A 80 3.02 0.36 12.37
CA ASP A 80 3.73 -0.57 13.24
C ASP A 80 2.91 -0.93 14.49
N PHE A 81 2.26 0.07 15.09
CA PHE A 81 1.41 -0.14 16.26
C PHE A 81 0.24 -1.09 15.97
N VAL A 82 -0.49 -0.86 14.88
CA VAL A 82 -1.63 -1.69 14.47
C VAL A 82 -1.19 -3.14 14.23
N ILE A 83 -0.09 -3.34 13.50
CA ILE A 83 0.43 -4.68 13.20
C ILE A 83 0.82 -5.44 14.48
N VAL A 84 1.51 -4.78 15.41
CA VAL A 84 1.91 -5.41 16.67
C VAL A 84 0.68 -5.66 17.55
N ALA A 85 -0.28 -4.74 17.60
CA ALA A 85 -1.52 -4.91 18.34
C ALA A 85 -2.31 -6.13 17.85
N VAL A 86 -2.46 -6.30 16.53
CA VAL A 86 -3.10 -7.49 15.93
C VAL A 86 -2.35 -8.78 16.30
N ALA A 87 -1.00 -8.75 16.31
CA ALA A 87 -0.19 -9.90 16.68
C ALA A 87 -0.35 -10.32 18.15
N LEU A 88 -0.70 -9.38 19.04
CA LEU A 88 -0.90 -9.61 20.47
C LEU A 88 -2.30 -10.17 20.82
N VAL A 89 -3.28 -10.10 19.90
CA VAL A 89 -4.62 -10.60 20.17
C VAL A 89 -4.57 -12.11 20.41
N PRO A 90 -5.11 -12.62 21.54
CA PRO A 90 -5.13 -14.03 21.84
C PRO A 90 -5.91 -14.82 20.78
N ALA A 91 -5.36 -15.94 20.34
CA ALA A 91 -6.03 -16.83 19.38
C ALA A 91 -7.16 -17.60 20.07
N SER A 92 -8.32 -16.99 20.27
CA SER A 92 -9.53 -17.72 20.63
C SER A 92 -10.13 -18.41 19.40
N GLN A 93 -10.91 -19.47 19.61
CA GLN A 93 -11.57 -20.20 18.51
C GLN A 93 -12.47 -19.31 17.65
N GLN A 94 -13.03 -18.24 18.24
CA GLN A 94 -13.90 -17.28 17.55
C GLN A 94 -13.15 -16.35 16.59
N PHE A 95 -11.82 -16.20 16.72
CA PHE A 95 -11.00 -15.29 15.93
C PHE A 95 -9.93 -16.02 15.13
N SER A 96 -10.29 -17.11 14.44
CA SER A 96 -9.36 -17.86 13.57
C SER A 96 -8.71 -16.98 12.50
N VAL A 97 -9.42 -15.99 11.97
CA VAL A 97 -8.93 -15.02 11.02
C VAL A 97 -7.77 -14.19 11.59
N LEU A 98 -7.86 -13.77 12.87
CA LEU A 98 -6.77 -13.00 13.50
C LEU A 98 -5.49 -13.83 13.65
N ARG A 99 -5.61 -15.17 13.72
CA ARG A 99 -4.44 -16.05 13.70
C ARG A 99 -3.72 -15.97 12.35
N ALA A 100 -4.47 -15.98 11.24
CA ALA A 100 -3.90 -15.83 9.91
C ALA A 100 -3.28 -14.43 9.73
N LEU A 101 -3.92 -13.38 10.27
CA LEU A 101 -3.42 -12.01 10.18
C LEU A 101 -2.09 -11.77 10.93
N ARG A 102 -1.64 -12.70 11.78
CA ARG A 102 -0.30 -12.60 12.42
C ARG A 102 0.83 -12.52 11.40
N ILE A 103 0.65 -13.08 10.18
CA ILE A 103 1.62 -12.97 9.10
C ILE A 103 1.87 -11.51 8.68
N LEU A 104 0.88 -10.62 8.89
CA LEU A 104 1.02 -9.21 8.54
C LEU A 104 2.14 -8.49 9.29
N ARG A 105 2.64 -9.07 10.40
CA ARG A 105 3.82 -8.52 11.09
C ARG A 105 5.07 -8.47 10.20
N ALA A 106 5.18 -9.34 9.18
CA ALA A 106 6.25 -9.27 8.19
C ALA A 106 6.19 -7.96 7.36
N LEU A 107 4.99 -7.35 7.21
CA LEU A 107 4.82 -6.06 6.54
C LEU A 107 5.53 -4.91 7.27
N ARG A 108 5.94 -5.09 8.54
CA ARG A 108 6.82 -4.12 9.23
C ARG A 108 8.13 -3.86 8.49
N LEU A 109 8.56 -4.78 7.61
CA LEU A 109 9.69 -4.56 6.75
C LEU A 109 9.52 -3.30 5.89
N ILE A 110 8.28 -3.03 5.45
CA ILE A 110 7.94 -1.84 4.67
C ILE A 110 8.16 -0.55 5.47
N SER A 111 7.78 -0.55 6.76
CA SER A 111 7.91 0.64 7.61
C SER A 111 9.35 0.91 8.05
N VAL A 112 10.19 -0.12 8.09
CA VAL A 112 11.57 0.01 8.58
C VAL A 112 12.55 0.26 7.43
N VAL A 113 12.36 -0.37 6.26
CA VAL A 113 13.27 -0.22 5.10
C VAL A 113 12.97 1.07 4.32
N PRO A 114 13.92 2.04 4.27
CA PRO A 114 13.68 3.35 3.64
C PRO A 114 13.31 3.28 2.16
N SER A 115 13.89 2.34 1.39
CA SER A 115 13.57 2.16 -0.02
C SER A 115 12.13 1.68 -0.23
N MET A 116 11.64 0.73 0.58
CA MET A 116 10.26 0.26 0.54
C MET A 116 9.28 1.37 0.93
N ARG A 117 9.64 2.17 1.94
CA ARG A 117 8.86 3.32 2.38
C ARG A 117 8.67 4.35 1.25
N LYS A 118 9.74 4.65 0.50
CA LYS A 118 9.69 5.54 -0.67
C LYS A 118 8.73 5.04 -1.74
N VAL A 119 8.78 3.75 -2.08
CA VAL A 119 7.87 3.13 -3.06
C VAL A 119 6.41 3.27 -2.63
N ILE A 120 6.11 2.97 -1.36
CA ILE A 120 4.74 3.07 -0.85
C ILE A 120 4.25 4.53 -0.83
N VAL A 121 5.10 5.48 -0.41
CA VAL A 121 4.75 6.91 -0.43
C VAL A 121 4.49 7.37 -1.87
N GLY A 122 5.35 7.00 -2.83
CA GLY A 122 5.14 7.31 -4.25
C GLY A 122 3.84 6.71 -4.80
N LEU A 123 3.49 5.48 -4.42
CA LEU A 123 2.22 4.87 -4.80
C LEU A 123 1.01 5.65 -4.24
N PHE A 124 1.06 6.05 -2.97
CA PHE A 124 -0.02 6.81 -2.35
C PHE A 124 -0.08 8.27 -2.85
N SER A 125 1.03 8.87 -3.25
CA SER A 125 1.05 10.23 -3.81
C SER A 125 0.35 10.31 -5.17
N ALA A 126 0.28 9.21 -5.92
CA ALA A 126 -0.44 9.13 -7.18
C ALA A 126 -1.98 9.05 -7.00
N ILE A 127 -2.49 8.62 -5.83
CA ILE A 127 -3.93 8.42 -5.60
C ILE A 127 -4.77 9.71 -5.79
N PRO A 128 -4.37 10.89 -5.29
CA PRO A 128 -5.19 12.09 -5.44
C PRO A 128 -5.49 12.45 -6.89
N SER A 129 -4.54 12.26 -7.80
CA SER A 129 -4.70 12.59 -9.22
C SER A 129 -5.72 11.69 -9.93
N ILE A 130 -5.91 10.46 -9.45
CA ILE A 130 -6.85 9.49 -10.01
C ILE A 130 -8.16 9.39 -9.21
N GLY A 131 -8.26 10.12 -8.11
CA GLY A 131 -9.38 10.04 -7.15
C GLY A 131 -10.75 10.24 -7.80
N THR A 132 -10.87 11.21 -8.71
CA THR A 132 -12.12 11.46 -9.44
C THR A 132 -12.56 10.26 -10.28
N VAL A 133 -11.61 9.61 -10.96
CA VAL A 133 -11.90 8.43 -11.81
C VAL A 133 -12.33 7.26 -10.94
N VAL A 134 -11.68 7.06 -9.79
CA VAL A 134 -12.07 6.03 -8.82
C VAL A 134 -13.48 6.26 -8.28
N VAL A 135 -13.83 7.50 -7.93
CA VAL A 135 -15.19 7.85 -7.46
C VAL A 135 -16.23 7.58 -8.56
N MET A 136 -15.94 7.94 -9.82
CA MET A 136 -16.82 7.62 -10.94
C MET A 136 -17.01 6.10 -11.12
N LEU A 137 -15.94 5.32 -11.02
CA LEU A 137 -15.99 3.88 -11.09
C LEU A 137 -16.85 3.29 -9.96
N LEU A 138 -16.66 3.73 -8.73
CA LEU A 138 -17.45 3.29 -7.58
C LEU A 138 -18.94 3.63 -7.75
N LEU A 139 -19.26 4.81 -8.27
CA LEU A 139 -20.63 5.22 -8.55
C LEU A 139 -21.27 4.33 -9.63
N LEU A 140 -20.54 4.06 -10.72
CA LEU A 140 -20.98 3.16 -11.78
C LEU A 140 -21.25 1.75 -11.23
N PHE A 141 -20.33 1.23 -10.40
CA PHE A 141 -20.50 -0.06 -9.73
C PHE A 141 -21.75 -0.10 -8.87
N TYR A 142 -21.94 0.93 -8.04
CA TYR A 142 -23.10 1.01 -7.16
C TYR A 142 -24.42 1.01 -7.94
N ILE A 143 -24.52 1.87 -8.98
CA ILE A 143 -25.72 1.95 -9.82
C ILE A 143 -25.97 0.60 -10.51
N SER A 144 -24.92 0.03 -11.13
CA SER A 144 -25.01 -1.25 -11.82
C SER A 144 -25.39 -2.40 -10.88
N ALA A 145 -24.86 -2.40 -9.65
CA ALA A 145 -25.19 -3.41 -8.65
C ALA A 145 -26.65 -3.32 -8.20
N VAL A 146 -27.16 -2.10 -7.97
CA VAL A 146 -28.59 -1.90 -7.67
C VAL A 146 -29.47 -2.38 -8.82
N MET A 147 -29.09 -2.08 -10.08
CA MET A 147 -29.81 -2.56 -11.26
C MET A 147 -29.78 -4.09 -11.37
N ALA A 148 -28.59 -4.70 -11.22
CA ALA A 148 -28.42 -6.16 -11.30
C ALA A 148 -29.23 -6.87 -10.22
N THR A 149 -29.23 -6.35 -8.98
CA THR A 149 -30.03 -6.88 -7.87
C THR A 149 -31.53 -6.87 -8.22
N LYS A 150 -32.02 -5.79 -8.80
CA LYS A 150 -33.43 -5.66 -9.16
C LYS A 150 -33.82 -6.49 -10.38
N LEU A 151 -32.94 -6.60 -11.38
CA LEU A 151 -33.24 -7.30 -12.65
C LEU A 151 -33.05 -8.82 -12.50
N PHE A 152 -32.04 -9.26 -11.83
CA PHE A 152 -31.60 -10.66 -11.83
C PHE A 152 -31.66 -11.34 -10.46
N GLY A 153 -31.83 -10.58 -9.36
CA GLY A 153 -31.73 -11.09 -7.99
C GLY A 153 -32.77 -12.17 -7.67
N ALA A 154 -33.98 -12.11 -8.25
CA ALA A 154 -35.02 -13.10 -8.01
C ALA A 154 -34.68 -14.49 -8.60
N ALA A 155 -34.08 -14.53 -9.79
CA ALA A 155 -33.73 -15.78 -10.49
C ALA A 155 -32.32 -16.28 -10.11
N PHE A 156 -31.44 -15.38 -9.75
CA PHE A 156 -30.03 -15.67 -9.43
C PHE A 156 -29.62 -15.08 -8.06
N PRO A 157 -30.25 -15.53 -6.97
CA PRO A 157 -30.02 -14.96 -5.62
C PRO A 157 -28.57 -15.12 -5.13
N GLU A 158 -27.87 -16.14 -5.58
CA GLU A 158 -26.47 -16.38 -5.22
C GLU A 158 -25.55 -15.25 -5.73
N TRP A 159 -25.81 -14.75 -6.96
CA TRP A 159 -24.98 -13.73 -7.61
C TRP A 159 -25.50 -12.31 -7.44
N PHE A 160 -26.84 -12.16 -7.41
CA PHE A 160 -27.51 -10.85 -7.47
C PHE A 160 -28.60 -10.66 -6.39
N GLY A 161 -28.75 -11.59 -5.44
CA GLY A 161 -29.80 -11.52 -4.42
C GLY A 161 -29.64 -10.39 -3.42
N THR A 162 -28.45 -9.85 -3.26
CA THR A 162 -28.15 -8.71 -2.38
C THR A 162 -27.23 -7.73 -3.10
N LEU A 163 -27.20 -6.47 -2.63
CA LEU A 163 -26.28 -5.46 -3.15
C LEU A 163 -24.81 -5.92 -3.07
N GLY A 164 -24.43 -6.55 -1.95
CA GLY A 164 -23.06 -7.07 -1.76
C GLY A 164 -22.71 -8.19 -2.73
N ALA A 165 -23.62 -9.15 -2.95
CA ALA A 165 -23.44 -10.22 -3.93
C ALA A 165 -23.32 -9.65 -5.35
N SER A 166 -24.18 -8.68 -5.70
CA SER A 166 -24.13 -8.00 -7.01
C SER A 166 -22.83 -7.24 -7.22
N LEU A 167 -22.33 -6.52 -6.21
CA LEU A 167 -21.03 -5.83 -6.29
C LEU A 167 -19.89 -6.82 -6.54
N TYR A 168 -19.89 -7.95 -5.84
CA TYR A 168 -18.86 -8.99 -6.01
C TYR A 168 -18.94 -9.63 -7.41
N SER A 169 -20.14 -9.99 -7.86
CA SER A 169 -20.36 -10.58 -9.19
C SER A 169 -19.98 -9.60 -10.31
N LEU A 170 -20.31 -8.32 -10.17
CA LEU A 170 -19.92 -7.30 -11.13
C LEU A 170 -18.40 -7.03 -11.10
N PHE A 171 -17.76 -7.13 -9.95
CA PHE A 171 -16.30 -7.08 -9.86
C PHE A 171 -15.66 -8.23 -10.63
N GLN A 172 -16.18 -9.46 -10.50
CA GLN A 172 -15.74 -10.62 -11.27
C GLN A 172 -15.95 -10.39 -12.78
N VAL A 173 -17.11 -9.86 -13.18
CA VAL A 173 -17.40 -9.52 -14.59
C VAL A 173 -16.43 -8.47 -15.12
N MET A 174 -16.13 -7.42 -14.35
CA MET A 174 -15.17 -6.37 -14.72
C MET A 174 -13.76 -6.91 -14.93
N THR A 175 -13.32 -7.83 -14.06
CA THR A 175 -12.00 -8.47 -14.20
C THR A 175 -11.94 -9.52 -15.31
N LEU A 176 -13.05 -9.71 -16.03
CA LEU A 176 -13.22 -10.68 -17.12
C LEU A 176 -13.03 -12.13 -16.69
N GLU A 177 -13.06 -12.40 -15.38
CA GLU A 177 -12.91 -13.73 -14.84
C GLU A 177 -14.24 -14.51 -15.03
N SER A 178 -14.23 -15.52 -15.89
CA SER A 178 -15.38 -16.39 -16.20
C SER A 178 -16.69 -15.65 -16.51
N TRP A 179 -16.61 -14.37 -16.90
CA TRP A 179 -17.77 -13.50 -17.05
C TRP A 179 -18.84 -14.05 -18.00
N SER A 180 -18.41 -14.60 -19.14
CA SER A 180 -19.34 -15.06 -20.17
C SER A 180 -19.97 -16.40 -19.77
N MET A 181 -19.16 -17.44 -19.54
CA MET A 181 -19.65 -18.80 -19.30
C MET A 181 -20.15 -18.98 -17.86
N GLY A 182 -19.52 -18.29 -16.89
CA GLY A 182 -19.85 -18.47 -15.48
C GLY A 182 -21.06 -17.63 -15.02
N ILE A 183 -21.29 -16.47 -15.64
CA ILE A 183 -22.33 -15.54 -15.16
C ILE A 183 -23.31 -15.15 -16.29
N VAL A 184 -22.80 -14.55 -17.39
CA VAL A 184 -23.70 -13.88 -18.35
C VAL A 184 -24.53 -14.87 -19.15
N ARG A 185 -23.95 -15.98 -19.64
CA ARG A 185 -24.70 -16.99 -20.40
C ARG A 185 -25.78 -17.69 -19.58
N PRO A 186 -25.50 -18.16 -18.32
CA PRO A 186 -26.57 -18.66 -17.46
C PRO A 186 -27.69 -17.64 -17.21
N VAL A 187 -27.35 -16.35 -17.03
CA VAL A 187 -28.38 -15.31 -16.88
C VAL A 187 -29.20 -15.13 -18.18
N MET A 188 -28.54 -15.22 -19.35
CA MET A 188 -29.21 -15.11 -20.65
C MET A 188 -30.15 -16.30 -20.97
N GLU A 189 -29.96 -17.46 -20.34
CA GLU A 189 -30.89 -18.57 -20.47
C GLU A 189 -32.28 -18.23 -19.92
N VAL A 190 -32.34 -17.38 -18.86
CA VAL A 190 -33.57 -16.90 -18.24
C VAL A 190 -33.97 -15.53 -18.78
N TYR A 191 -33.01 -14.66 -19.03
CA TYR A 191 -33.21 -13.29 -19.53
C TYR A 191 -32.38 -13.07 -20.81
N PRO A 192 -32.92 -13.42 -22.01
CA PRO A 192 -32.18 -13.37 -23.28
C PRO A 192 -31.55 -12.00 -23.60
N ALA A 193 -32.13 -10.90 -23.11
CA ALA A 193 -31.66 -9.54 -23.31
C ALA A 193 -30.62 -9.09 -22.28
N ALA A 194 -30.17 -9.95 -21.35
CA ALA A 194 -29.23 -9.57 -20.27
C ALA A 194 -27.90 -9.06 -20.82
N TRP A 195 -27.47 -9.47 -22.00
CA TRP A 195 -26.26 -8.96 -22.65
C TRP A 195 -26.28 -7.43 -22.84
N VAL A 196 -27.45 -6.81 -23.01
CA VAL A 196 -27.60 -5.36 -23.10
C VAL A 196 -27.18 -4.64 -21.83
N PHE A 197 -27.23 -5.29 -20.69
CA PHE A 197 -26.70 -4.79 -19.43
C PHE A 197 -25.20 -5.09 -19.27
N PHE A 198 -24.79 -6.34 -19.46
CA PHE A 198 -23.43 -6.77 -19.15
C PHE A 198 -22.39 -6.26 -20.14
N VAL A 199 -22.68 -6.23 -21.44
CA VAL A 199 -21.70 -5.80 -22.45
C VAL A 199 -21.37 -4.31 -22.32
N PRO A 200 -22.33 -3.37 -22.22
CA PRO A 200 -22.02 -1.97 -21.93
C PRO A 200 -21.29 -1.78 -20.59
N PHE A 201 -21.66 -2.52 -19.54
CA PHE A 201 -20.98 -2.46 -18.26
C PHE A 201 -19.49 -2.82 -18.40
N ILE A 202 -19.17 -3.92 -19.10
CA ILE A 202 -17.79 -4.34 -19.36
C ILE A 202 -17.04 -3.28 -20.17
N LEU A 203 -17.62 -2.79 -21.25
CA LEU A 203 -16.98 -1.78 -22.11
C LEU A 203 -16.65 -0.50 -21.33
N VAL A 204 -17.61 0.02 -20.57
CA VAL A 204 -17.43 1.25 -19.80
C VAL A 204 -16.41 1.05 -18.68
N THR A 205 -16.51 -0.03 -17.91
CA THR A 205 -15.57 -0.30 -16.82
C THR A 205 -14.17 -0.54 -17.34
N SER A 206 -14.01 -1.30 -18.43
CA SER A 206 -12.70 -1.54 -19.06
C SER A 206 -12.07 -0.23 -19.56
N PHE A 207 -12.87 0.65 -20.16
CA PHE A 207 -12.40 1.95 -20.61
C PHE A 207 -11.97 2.86 -19.43
N ILE A 208 -12.74 2.87 -18.34
CA ILE A 208 -12.38 3.62 -17.12
C ILE A 208 -11.08 3.09 -16.53
N VAL A 209 -10.92 1.77 -16.41
CA VAL A 209 -9.73 1.14 -15.87
C VAL A 209 -8.51 1.41 -16.76
N LEU A 210 -8.66 1.33 -18.08
CA LEU A 210 -7.59 1.67 -19.02
C LEU A 210 -7.14 3.14 -18.86
N ASN A 211 -8.09 4.07 -18.76
CA ASN A 211 -7.79 5.49 -18.55
C ASN A 211 -7.11 5.73 -17.20
N LEU A 212 -7.47 4.95 -16.17
CA LEU A 212 -6.79 4.98 -14.88
C LEU A 212 -5.31 4.60 -15.01
N PHE A 213 -5.01 3.50 -15.74
CA PHE A 213 -3.64 3.07 -16.02
C PHE A 213 -2.85 4.13 -16.77
N ILE A 214 -3.42 4.69 -17.83
CA ILE A 214 -2.79 5.77 -18.61
C ILE A 214 -2.52 6.98 -17.72
N GLY A 215 -3.48 7.38 -16.89
CA GLY A 215 -3.33 8.49 -15.95
C GLY A 215 -2.20 8.29 -14.94
N VAL A 216 -2.04 7.09 -14.41
CA VAL A 216 -0.92 6.74 -13.49
C VAL A 216 0.42 6.82 -14.21
N ILE A 217 0.51 6.27 -15.44
CA ILE A 217 1.74 6.30 -16.25
C ILE A 217 2.13 7.73 -16.60
N VAL A 218 1.17 8.54 -17.08
CA VAL A 218 1.43 9.94 -17.45
C VAL A 218 1.87 10.75 -16.24
N ASN A 219 1.24 10.57 -15.07
CA ASN A 219 1.67 11.24 -13.84
C ASN A 219 3.09 10.85 -13.43
N ALA A 220 3.43 9.57 -13.48
CA ALA A 220 4.77 9.09 -13.14
C ALA A 220 5.83 9.67 -14.10
N MET A 221 5.53 9.77 -15.40
CA MET A 221 6.40 10.37 -16.39
C MET A 221 6.55 11.89 -16.19
N SER A 222 5.46 12.59 -15.84
CA SER A 222 5.46 14.02 -15.57
C SER A 222 6.30 14.35 -14.32
N GLU A 223 6.15 13.56 -13.26
CA GLU A 223 6.93 13.75 -12.02
C GLU A 223 8.44 13.54 -12.27
N ALA A 224 8.81 12.53 -13.06
CA ALA A 224 10.21 12.31 -13.46
C ALA A 224 10.77 13.45 -14.32
N ALA A 225 9.98 13.98 -15.26
CA ALA A 225 10.39 15.12 -16.10
C ALA A 225 10.51 16.41 -15.28
N ASP A 226 9.64 16.64 -14.31
CA ASP A 226 9.70 17.80 -13.43
C ASP A 226 10.93 17.75 -12.50
N GLU A 227 11.33 16.57 -12.04
CA GLU A 227 12.55 16.36 -11.22
C GLU A 227 13.80 16.66 -12.06
N GLU A 228 13.88 16.14 -13.29
CA GLU A 228 14.98 16.42 -14.21
C GLU A 228 15.08 17.91 -14.55
N ALA A 229 13.97 18.55 -14.86
CA ALA A 229 13.92 19.99 -15.14
C ALA A 229 14.29 20.85 -13.91
N HIS A 230 14.00 20.36 -12.70
CA HIS A 230 14.39 21.02 -11.45
C HIS A 230 15.91 20.97 -11.24
N ASP A 231 16.51 19.82 -11.46
CA ASP A 231 17.97 19.61 -11.33
C ASP A 231 18.74 20.43 -12.35
N GLU A 232 18.31 20.45 -13.62
CA GLU A 232 18.88 21.31 -14.66
C GLU A 232 18.78 22.81 -14.29
N ARG A 233 17.63 23.22 -13.76
CA ARG A 233 17.44 24.62 -13.32
C ARG A 233 18.37 24.99 -12.17
N GLU A 234 18.57 24.10 -11.22
CA GLU A 234 19.51 24.34 -10.12
C GLU A 234 20.95 24.41 -10.58
N GLU A 235 21.35 23.62 -11.59
CA GLU A 235 22.68 23.67 -12.21
C GLU A 235 22.90 24.99 -12.91
N ILE A 236 21.97 25.42 -13.77
CA ILE A 236 22.00 26.71 -14.45
C ILE A 236 22.10 27.89 -13.46
N LEU A 237 21.33 27.84 -12.36
CA LEU A 237 21.37 28.86 -11.32
C LEU A 237 22.72 28.91 -10.59
N ARG A 238 23.38 27.75 -10.40
CA ARG A 238 24.75 27.71 -9.83
C ARG A 238 25.77 28.33 -10.74
N GLU A 239 25.74 28.01 -12.02
CA GLU A 239 26.63 28.60 -13.04
C GLU A 239 26.42 30.12 -13.17
N LEU A 240 25.17 30.58 -13.21
CA LEU A 240 24.86 32.01 -13.25
C LEU A 240 25.37 32.77 -12.02
N ARG A 241 25.30 32.15 -10.83
CA ARG A 241 25.86 32.76 -9.60
C ARG A 241 27.38 32.85 -9.68
N ALA A 242 28.05 31.80 -10.13
CA ALA A 242 29.51 31.79 -10.29
C ALA A 242 29.98 32.84 -11.31
N LEU A 243 29.33 32.93 -12.47
CA LEU A 243 29.61 33.97 -13.48
C LEU A 243 29.38 35.37 -12.92
N ARG A 244 28.34 35.58 -12.12
CA ARG A 244 28.06 36.89 -11.52
C ARG A 244 29.11 37.31 -10.50
N GLU A 245 29.64 36.37 -9.74
CA GLU A 245 30.75 36.60 -8.81
C GLU A 245 32.04 36.94 -9.54
N GLU A 246 32.33 36.22 -10.63
CA GLU A 246 33.51 36.47 -11.45
C GLU A 246 33.47 37.85 -12.12
N ILE A 247 32.31 38.23 -12.68
CA ILE A 247 32.09 39.59 -13.24
C ILE A 247 32.24 40.67 -12.15
N ALA A 248 31.73 40.42 -10.94
CA ALA A 248 31.87 41.37 -9.83
C ALA A 248 33.33 41.52 -9.38
N ALA A 249 34.11 40.43 -9.36
CA ALA A 249 35.53 40.43 -9.06
C ALA A 249 36.32 41.22 -10.12
N MET A 250 36.08 40.97 -11.43
CA MET A 250 36.71 41.69 -12.53
C MET A 250 36.39 43.20 -12.52
N ARG A 251 35.17 43.56 -12.13
CA ARG A 251 34.75 44.95 -12.01
C ARG A 251 35.42 45.69 -10.85
N ASN A 252 35.62 44.99 -9.73
CA ASN A 252 36.35 45.53 -8.59
C ASN A 252 37.85 45.69 -8.88
N ASP A 253 38.48 44.79 -9.62
CA ASP A 253 39.87 44.90 -10.05
C ASP A 253 40.08 46.09 -11.03
N ARG A 254 39.17 46.30 -12.00
CA ARG A 254 39.20 47.47 -12.85
C ARG A 254 39.08 48.79 -12.08
N ALA A 255 38.27 48.83 -11.03
CA ALA A 255 38.10 50.04 -10.20
C ALA A 255 39.32 50.34 -9.29
N LYS A 256 40.25 49.38 -9.13
CA LYS A 256 41.49 49.54 -8.37
C LYS A 256 42.67 50.10 -9.19
N TYR A 257 42.63 49.96 -10.52
CA TYR A 257 43.74 50.31 -11.45
C TYR A 257 43.38 51.42 -12.46
N GLY A 258 42.22 52.00 -12.40
CA GLY A 258 41.77 53.18 -13.14
C GLY A 258 41.49 54.33 -12.22
#